data_9ac07e736b3a780b58d92354f4d0cb16
#
_entry.id   9ac07e736b3a780b58d92354f4d0cb16
#
_cell.length_a   1.000
_cell.length_b   1.000
_cell.length_c   1.000
_cell.angle_alpha   90.00
_cell.angle_beta   90.00
_cell.angle_gamma   90.00
#
_symmetry.space_group_name_H-M   'P 1'
#
loop_
_entity.id
_entity.type
_entity.pdbx_description
1 polymer ?
#
loop_
_entity_poly.entity_id
_entity_poly.type
_entity_poly.pdbx_seq_one_letter_code
_entity_poly.pdbx_strand_id
1 'polypeptide(L)'
;KRYIELHLHLDGAITPDIAKDLAALQKIKLPYKDERELEKALMVSKDCRSLNEFLECFKLPCSLLQTKEGIARAVYLVQENIKRQGVVYAEIRFAPQLHMDKGLTMREVIESALDGLKKSDLKCNLILCCMRMADNKEQNLETVKLAKEYLINEESSEDYGVVALDLAGAEALYKTEQFIDVFKLANELNVPFTIHAGEADGAESVKKAVEFGAKRIGHGVRSVENLALMKALSEKKICLEMCPTSNLQTKAIEKIEDFPIREFMKLGIPVTINTDDMAICGTDMGHEMNLIRNKFDITDNEESEIYANAVRYSFAKNKIKKQLMEVQ
;
A
#
# COMPACT_ATOMS: atom_id res chain seq x y z
N LYS A 1 6.51 -20.89 -0.44
CA LYS A 1 7.36 -19.70 -0.59
C LYS A 1 7.03 -18.67 0.49
N ARG A 2 7.98 -17.79 0.81
CA ARG A 2 7.81 -16.69 1.75
C ARG A 2 7.80 -15.38 0.99
N TYR A 3 6.93 -14.46 1.39
CA TYR A 3 6.74 -13.17 0.74
C TYR A 3 6.83 -12.02 1.74
N ILE A 4 7.18 -10.85 1.23
CA ILE A 4 7.14 -9.58 1.95
C ILE A 4 6.22 -8.65 1.18
N GLU A 5 5.25 -8.07 1.89
CA GLU A 5 4.24 -7.18 1.31
C GLU A 5 4.46 -5.75 1.83
N LEU A 6 4.86 -4.84 0.96
CA LEU A 6 5.16 -3.45 1.33
C LEU A 6 4.11 -2.45 0.85
N HIS A 7 3.15 -2.90 0.03
CA HIS A 7 2.14 -2.04 -0.57
C HIS A 7 0.79 -2.75 -0.59
N LEU A 8 0.11 -2.73 0.56
CA LEU A 8 -1.21 -3.32 0.75
C LEU A 8 -2.13 -2.35 1.47
N HIS A 9 -3.23 -1.94 0.82
CA HIS A 9 -4.26 -1.12 1.42
C HIS A 9 -5.20 -1.96 2.29
N LEU A 10 -5.47 -1.48 3.52
CA LEU A 10 -6.36 -2.17 4.46
C LEU A 10 -7.77 -2.34 3.88
N ASP A 11 -8.32 -1.27 3.37
CA ASP A 11 -9.66 -1.23 2.75
C ASP A 11 -9.71 -2.00 1.43
N GLY A 12 -8.62 -2.00 0.66
CA GLY A 12 -8.46 -2.82 -0.54
C GLY A 12 -8.25 -4.33 -0.29
N ALA A 13 -8.03 -4.71 0.97
CA ALA A 13 -7.80 -6.10 1.38
C ALA A 13 -9.02 -6.77 2.02
N ILE A 14 -10.19 -6.12 2.04
CA ILE A 14 -11.43 -6.65 2.62
C ILE A 14 -12.06 -7.67 1.67
N THR A 15 -11.76 -8.96 1.89
CA THR A 15 -12.37 -10.06 1.15
C THR A 15 -13.85 -10.24 1.52
N PRO A 16 -14.66 -10.98 0.72
CA PRO A 16 -16.05 -11.28 1.06
C PRO A 16 -16.23 -11.87 2.46
N ASP A 17 -15.34 -12.78 2.87
CA ASP A 17 -15.42 -13.38 4.21
C ASP A 17 -15.08 -12.38 5.32
N ILE A 18 -14.09 -11.52 5.11
CA ILE A 18 -13.78 -10.42 6.04
C ILE A 18 -14.97 -9.44 6.11
N ALA A 19 -15.56 -9.06 4.98
CA ALA A 19 -16.72 -8.18 4.94
C ALA A 19 -17.91 -8.75 5.71
N LYS A 20 -18.20 -10.05 5.57
CA LYS A 20 -19.26 -10.74 6.34
C LYS A 20 -18.95 -10.75 7.84
N ASP A 21 -17.71 -11.03 8.24
CA ASP A 21 -17.30 -11.02 9.66
C ASP A 21 -17.47 -9.61 10.26
N LEU A 22 -16.98 -8.57 9.58
CA LEU A 22 -17.10 -7.17 10.01
C LEU A 22 -18.57 -6.72 10.09
N ALA A 23 -19.40 -7.11 9.13
CA ALA A 23 -20.83 -6.78 9.13
C ALA A 23 -21.55 -7.47 10.30
N ALA A 24 -21.26 -8.76 10.55
CA ALA A 24 -21.83 -9.50 11.67
C ALA A 24 -21.42 -8.88 13.02
N LEU A 25 -20.12 -8.58 13.21
CA LEU A 25 -19.58 -7.94 14.40
C LEU A 25 -20.29 -6.62 14.72
N GLN A 26 -20.52 -5.80 13.71
CA GLN A 26 -21.12 -4.46 13.84
C GLN A 26 -22.63 -4.46 13.69
N LYS A 27 -23.29 -5.62 13.49
CA LYS A 27 -24.73 -5.77 13.25
C LYS A 27 -25.20 -4.94 12.03
N ILE A 28 -24.36 -4.87 11.00
CA ILE A 28 -24.65 -4.22 9.72
C ILE A 28 -25.29 -5.24 8.79
N LYS A 29 -26.44 -4.92 8.22
CA LYS A 29 -27.04 -5.75 7.17
C LYS A 29 -26.43 -5.38 5.83
N LEU A 30 -25.69 -6.31 5.22
CA LEU A 30 -25.19 -6.13 3.87
C LEU A 30 -26.35 -6.18 2.86
N PRO A 31 -26.42 -5.27 1.87
CA PRO A 31 -27.53 -5.17 0.94
C PRO A 31 -27.48 -6.19 -0.21
N TYR A 32 -26.68 -7.24 -0.09
CA TYR A 32 -26.43 -8.25 -1.12
C TYR A 32 -27.21 -9.52 -0.82
N LYS A 33 -27.77 -10.16 -1.88
CA LYS A 33 -28.62 -11.34 -1.75
C LYS A 33 -27.83 -12.62 -1.54
N ASP A 34 -26.64 -12.68 -2.14
CA ASP A 34 -25.78 -13.84 -2.11
C ASP A 34 -24.28 -13.43 -2.17
N GLU A 35 -23.40 -14.42 -2.05
CA GLU A 35 -21.96 -14.23 -2.06
C GLU A 35 -21.45 -13.66 -3.39
N ARG A 36 -22.03 -14.04 -4.51
CA ARG A 36 -21.64 -13.57 -5.84
C ARG A 36 -21.92 -12.08 -6.02
N GLU A 37 -23.04 -11.58 -5.47
CA GLU A 37 -23.33 -10.14 -5.47
C GLU A 37 -22.35 -9.38 -4.59
N LEU A 38 -22.00 -9.92 -3.42
CA LEU A 38 -20.99 -9.35 -2.53
C LEU A 38 -19.60 -9.31 -3.17
N GLU A 39 -19.16 -10.41 -3.80
CA GLU A 39 -17.89 -10.46 -4.54
C GLU A 39 -17.84 -9.37 -5.62
N LYS A 40 -18.89 -9.24 -6.42
CA LYS A 40 -18.98 -8.21 -7.47
C LYS A 40 -18.93 -6.78 -6.92
N ALA A 41 -19.41 -6.55 -5.70
CA ALA A 41 -19.39 -5.24 -5.08
C ALA A 41 -18.01 -4.89 -4.48
N LEU A 42 -17.22 -5.90 -4.16
CA LEU A 42 -15.87 -5.75 -3.60
C LEU A 42 -14.76 -5.77 -4.65
N MET A 43 -15.01 -6.35 -5.82
CA MET A 43 -14.00 -6.52 -6.87
C MET A 43 -14.19 -5.52 -8.00
N VAL A 44 -13.07 -5.10 -8.57
CA VAL A 44 -13.07 -4.23 -9.76
C VAL A 44 -13.70 -4.94 -10.95
N SER A 45 -14.49 -4.22 -11.74
CA SER A 45 -15.05 -4.72 -12.99
C SER A 45 -13.93 -4.97 -14.01
N LYS A 46 -14.08 -6.02 -14.82
CA LYS A 46 -13.20 -6.27 -15.98
C LYS A 46 -13.22 -5.14 -17.02
N ASP A 47 -14.28 -4.33 -17.01
CA ASP A 47 -14.48 -3.19 -17.89
C ASP A 47 -13.96 -1.87 -17.28
N CYS A 48 -13.26 -1.92 -16.15
CA CYS A 48 -12.66 -0.74 -15.51
C CYS A 48 -11.69 -0.04 -16.46
N ARG A 49 -11.83 1.28 -16.60
CA ARG A 49 -11.12 2.09 -17.60
C ARG A 49 -10.14 3.10 -17.01
N SER A 50 -10.16 3.28 -15.68
CA SER A 50 -9.33 4.30 -15.03
C SER A 50 -9.19 4.04 -13.54
N LEU A 51 -8.14 4.63 -12.93
CA LEU A 51 -7.98 4.66 -11.48
C LEU A 51 -9.22 5.26 -10.77
N ASN A 52 -9.86 6.27 -11.34
CA ASN A 52 -11.05 6.87 -10.73
C ASN A 52 -12.23 5.90 -10.66
N GLU A 53 -12.46 5.08 -11.70
CA GLU A 53 -13.47 4.01 -11.67
C GLU A 53 -13.09 2.92 -10.67
N PHE A 54 -11.81 2.58 -10.59
CA PHE A 54 -11.28 1.62 -9.62
C PHE A 54 -11.54 2.07 -8.17
N LEU A 55 -11.34 3.35 -7.85
CA LEU A 55 -11.56 3.91 -6.51
C LEU A 55 -13.02 3.82 -6.03
N GLU A 56 -14.00 3.64 -6.91
CA GLU A 56 -15.39 3.40 -6.52
C GLU A 56 -15.60 2.09 -5.74
N CYS A 57 -14.71 1.09 -5.93
CA CYS A 57 -14.78 -0.19 -5.23
C CYS A 57 -14.52 -0.08 -3.72
N PHE A 58 -13.92 1.02 -3.26
CA PHE A 58 -13.63 1.25 -1.84
C PHE A 58 -14.84 1.65 -0.99
N LYS A 59 -15.97 2.02 -1.60
CA LYS A 59 -17.15 2.49 -0.87
C LYS A 59 -17.66 1.48 0.15
N LEU A 60 -17.80 0.21 -0.23
CA LEU A 60 -18.26 -0.82 0.68
C LEU A 60 -17.21 -1.14 1.77
N PRO A 61 -15.97 -1.45 1.45
CA PRO A 61 -14.93 -1.64 2.46
C PRO A 61 -14.85 -0.50 3.47
N CYS A 62 -14.75 0.75 3.01
CA CYS A 62 -14.69 1.92 3.90
C CYS A 62 -15.92 2.03 4.81
N SER A 63 -17.10 1.67 4.33
CA SER A 63 -18.32 1.70 5.15
C SER A 63 -18.30 0.73 6.34
N LEU A 64 -17.52 -0.34 6.25
CA LEU A 64 -17.31 -1.35 7.29
C LEU A 64 -16.20 -0.98 8.28
N LEU A 65 -15.42 0.06 7.98
CA LEU A 65 -14.24 0.50 8.75
C LEU A 65 -14.51 1.83 9.48
N GLN A 66 -15.72 2.01 10.05
CA GLN A 66 -16.15 3.26 10.69
C GLN A 66 -16.32 3.15 12.20
N THR A 67 -15.90 2.02 12.81
CA THR A 67 -15.95 1.80 14.27
C THR A 67 -14.64 1.24 14.78
N LYS A 68 -14.32 1.47 16.06
CA LYS A 68 -13.09 0.96 16.70
C LYS A 68 -12.96 -0.56 16.55
N GLU A 69 -14.04 -1.27 16.81
CA GLU A 69 -14.08 -2.73 16.73
C GLU A 69 -13.93 -3.21 15.28
N GLY A 70 -14.58 -2.54 14.32
CA GLY A 70 -14.49 -2.86 12.90
C GLY A 70 -13.07 -2.68 12.37
N ILE A 71 -12.42 -1.55 12.68
CA ILE A 71 -11.03 -1.27 12.26
C ILE A 71 -10.07 -2.28 12.87
N ALA A 72 -10.12 -2.48 14.19
CA ALA A 72 -9.24 -3.43 14.88
C ALA A 72 -9.42 -4.87 14.35
N ARG A 73 -10.68 -5.29 14.12
CA ARG A 73 -10.99 -6.61 13.57
C ARG A 73 -10.48 -6.76 12.14
N ALA A 74 -10.64 -5.74 11.30
CA ALA A 74 -10.16 -5.75 9.91
C ALA A 74 -8.64 -5.90 9.84
N VAL A 75 -7.89 -5.10 10.59
CA VAL A 75 -6.41 -5.19 10.64
C VAL A 75 -5.96 -6.59 11.07
N TYR A 76 -6.59 -7.17 12.09
CA TYR A 76 -6.31 -8.53 12.51
C TYR A 76 -6.59 -9.56 11.40
N LEU A 77 -7.80 -9.52 10.80
CA LEU A 77 -8.21 -10.50 9.79
C LEU A 77 -7.39 -10.40 8.49
N VAL A 78 -7.02 -9.18 8.08
CA VAL A 78 -6.14 -8.98 6.92
C VAL A 78 -4.77 -9.60 7.20
N GLN A 79 -4.18 -9.38 8.37
CA GLN A 79 -2.91 -10.02 8.75
C GLN A 79 -3.00 -11.54 8.70
N GLU A 80 -4.06 -12.14 9.28
CA GLU A 80 -4.24 -13.59 9.25
C GLU A 80 -4.47 -14.12 7.83
N ASN A 81 -5.11 -13.34 6.96
CA ASN A 81 -5.31 -13.72 5.57
C ASN A 81 -3.99 -13.76 4.79
N ILE A 82 -3.20 -12.69 4.83
CA ILE A 82 -1.92 -12.63 4.09
C ILE A 82 -0.87 -13.60 4.66
N LYS A 83 -0.89 -13.83 5.98
CA LYS A 83 -0.05 -14.84 6.63
C LYS A 83 -0.29 -16.25 6.06
N ARG A 84 -1.56 -16.64 5.83
CA ARG A 84 -1.91 -17.91 5.19
C ARG A 84 -1.40 -18.02 3.76
N GLN A 85 -1.19 -16.89 3.07
CA GLN A 85 -0.61 -16.82 1.73
C GLN A 85 0.93 -16.93 1.73
N GLY A 86 1.55 -17.01 2.90
CA GLY A 86 3.01 -17.10 3.04
C GLY A 86 3.72 -15.76 3.22
N VAL A 87 2.97 -14.67 3.45
CA VAL A 87 3.58 -13.39 3.83
C VAL A 87 4.18 -13.51 5.23
N VAL A 88 5.44 -13.15 5.37
CA VAL A 88 6.20 -13.22 6.63
C VAL A 88 6.45 -11.85 7.26
N TYR A 89 6.26 -10.79 6.48
CA TYR A 89 6.29 -9.40 6.93
C TYR A 89 5.42 -8.54 6.01
N ALA A 90 4.69 -7.60 6.59
CA ALA A 90 3.86 -6.65 5.83
C ALA A 90 3.93 -5.21 6.37
N GLU A 91 3.66 -4.25 5.48
CA GLU A 91 3.38 -2.86 5.81
C GLU A 91 2.00 -2.52 5.25
N ILE A 92 0.96 -2.63 6.10
CA ILE A 92 -0.42 -2.33 5.74
C ILE A 92 -0.64 -0.82 5.80
N ARG A 93 -1.22 -0.25 4.76
CA ARG A 93 -1.51 1.18 4.67
C ARG A 93 -3.01 1.49 4.66
N PHE A 94 -3.38 2.64 5.20
CA PHE A 94 -4.73 3.16 5.19
C PHE A 94 -4.74 4.66 5.48
N ALA A 95 -5.82 5.35 5.09
CA ALA A 95 -6.00 6.78 5.33
C ALA A 95 -6.92 7.01 6.55
N PRO A 96 -6.42 7.44 7.72
CA PRO A 96 -7.25 7.62 8.92
C PRO A 96 -8.44 8.54 8.70
N GLN A 97 -8.30 9.57 7.87
CA GLN A 97 -9.35 10.54 7.54
C GLN A 97 -10.57 9.95 6.83
N LEU A 98 -10.47 8.75 6.25
CA LEU A 98 -11.58 8.07 5.58
C LEU A 98 -12.45 7.21 6.52
N HIS A 99 -12.13 7.13 7.80
CA HIS A 99 -12.78 6.24 8.76
C HIS A 99 -13.45 7.00 9.92
N MET A 100 -13.88 8.24 9.68
CA MET A 100 -14.43 9.17 10.68
C MET A 100 -15.92 9.42 10.56
N ASP A 101 -16.62 8.82 9.61
CA ASP A 101 -18.02 9.09 9.28
C ASP A 101 -18.99 8.81 10.44
N LYS A 102 -18.61 7.94 11.38
CA LYS A 102 -19.38 7.63 12.59
C LYS A 102 -18.86 8.33 13.85
N GLY A 103 -18.08 9.41 13.68
CA GLY A 103 -17.66 10.30 14.76
C GLY A 103 -16.35 9.91 15.45
N LEU A 104 -15.58 8.94 14.93
CA LEU A 104 -14.22 8.71 15.39
C LEU A 104 -13.31 9.88 15.01
N THR A 105 -12.36 10.19 15.88
CA THR A 105 -11.21 11.04 15.53
C THR A 105 -10.16 10.23 14.78
N MET A 106 -9.28 10.88 14.00
CA MET A 106 -8.17 10.18 13.36
C MET A 106 -7.27 9.46 14.37
N ARG A 107 -7.10 10.01 15.56
CA ARG A 107 -6.38 9.36 16.68
C ARG A 107 -7.01 8.03 17.04
N GLU A 108 -8.32 8.01 17.29
CA GLU A 108 -9.04 6.79 17.65
C GLU A 108 -9.01 5.74 16.53
N VAL A 109 -9.02 6.17 15.27
CA VAL A 109 -8.84 5.30 14.11
C VAL A 109 -7.46 4.63 14.14
N ILE A 110 -6.38 5.40 14.34
CA ILE A 110 -5.01 4.88 14.42
C ILE A 110 -4.84 3.93 15.60
N GLU A 111 -5.31 4.30 16.78
CA GLU A 111 -5.25 3.47 17.98
C GLU A 111 -5.99 2.14 17.78
N SER A 112 -7.17 2.18 17.14
CA SER A 112 -7.92 0.97 16.82
C SER A 112 -7.17 0.05 15.84
N ALA A 113 -6.49 0.62 14.83
CA ALA A 113 -5.66 -0.14 13.92
C ALA A 113 -4.45 -0.78 14.66
N LEU A 114 -3.80 -0.03 15.55
CA LEU A 114 -2.71 -0.55 16.40
C LEU A 114 -3.18 -1.67 17.35
N ASP A 115 -4.40 -1.58 17.87
CA ASP A 115 -4.99 -2.65 18.67
C ASP A 115 -5.25 -3.92 17.84
N GLY A 116 -5.66 -3.77 16.59
CA GLY A 116 -5.78 -4.87 15.64
C GLY A 116 -4.44 -5.48 15.28
N LEU A 117 -3.42 -4.64 15.08
CA LEU A 117 -2.05 -5.04 14.76
C LEU A 117 -1.47 -6.01 15.80
N LYS A 118 -1.69 -5.74 17.08
CA LYS A 118 -1.18 -6.52 18.21
C LYS A 118 -1.82 -7.91 18.38
N LYS A 119 -2.94 -8.18 17.69
CA LYS A 119 -3.69 -9.44 17.83
C LYS A 119 -3.14 -10.59 16.99
N SER A 120 -2.34 -10.29 15.96
CA SER A 120 -1.68 -11.29 15.12
C SER A 120 -0.21 -11.44 15.52
N ASP A 121 0.37 -12.61 15.27
CA ASP A 121 1.80 -12.87 15.38
C ASP A 121 2.56 -12.63 14.06
N LEU A 122 1.87 -12.16 13.01
CA LEU A 122 2.53 -11.70 11.79
C LEU A 122 3.40 -10.47 12.10
N LYS A 123 4.63 -10.47 11.64
CA LYS A 123 5.47 -9.26 11.66
C LYS A 123 4.86 -8.22 10.73
N CYS A 124 4.26 -7.18 11.28
CA CYS A 124 3.50 -6.21 10.49
C CYS A 124 3.62 -4.79 11.06
N ASN A 125 3.70 -3.81 10.17
CA ASN A 125 3.70 -2.39 10.50
C ASN A 125 2.56 -1.67 9.77
N LEU A 126 2.27 -0.43 10.19
CA LEU A 126 1.26 0.43 9.60
C LEU A 126 1.92 1.64 8.90
N ILE A 127 1.38 2.01 7.75
CA ILE A 127 1.68 3.26 7.05
C ILE A 127 0.41 4.10 7.01
N LEU A 128 0.50 5.38 7.38
CA LEU A 128 -0.64 6.29 7.38
C LEU A 128 -0.68 7.08 6.06
N CYS A 129 -1.78 6.97 5.32
CA CYS A 129 -1.95 7.67 4.06
C CYS A 129 -2.51 9.08 4.25
N CYS A 130 -1.81 10.08 3.72
CA CYS A 130 -2.41 11.32 3.27
C CYS A 130 -3.18 11.06 1.98
N MET A 131 -4.21 11.86 1.70
CA MET A 131 -5.09 11.61 0.56
C MET A 131 -5.05 12.73 -0.46
N ARG A 132 -5.07 12.34 -1.73
CA ARG A 132 -5.29 13.22 -2.89
C ARG A 132 -6.78 13.47 -3.05
N MET A 133 -7.29 14.48 -2.34
CA MET A 133 -8.70 14.89 -2.33
C MET A 133 -8.82 16.41 -2.31
N ALA A 134 -10.01 16.94 -2.65
CA ALA A 134 -10.31 18.34 -2.47
C ALA A 134 -10.42 18.71 -0.99
N ASP A 135 -9.99 19.90 -0.63
CA ASP A 135 -10.22 20.57 0.66
C ASP A 135 -9.81 19.78 1.91
N ASN A 136 -8.82 18.87 1.80
CA ASN A 136 -8.37 18.00 2.89
C ASN A 136 -6.96 18.32 3.41
N LYS A 137 -6.44 19.52 3.13
CA LYS A 137 -5.07 19.90 3.54
C LYS A 137 -4.86 19.75 5.04
N GLU A 138 -5.82 20.21 5.86
CA GLU A 138 -5.71 20.14 7.32
C GLU A 138 -5.70 18.69 7.83
N GLN A 139 -6.54 17.81 7.25
CA GLN A 139 -6.53 16.39 7.60
C GLN A 139 -5.20 15.72 7.21
N ASN A 140 -4.62 16.07 6.07
CA ASN A 140 -3.30 15.56 5.67
C ASN A 140 -2.21 16.04 6.64
N LEU A 141 -2.21 17.32 7.05
CA LEU A 141 -1.24 17.84 8.03
C LEU A 141 -1.44 17.19 9.41
N GLU A 142 -2.68 16.92 9.82
CA GLU A 142 -2.98 16.18 11.05
C GLU A 142 -2.48 14.73 10.95
N THR A 143 -2.68 14.06 9.81
CA THR A 143 -2.14 12.72 9.56
C THR A 143 -0.62 12.69 9.76
N VAL A 144 0.12 13.69 9.26
CA VAL A 144 1.58 13.79 9.46
C VAL A 144 1.94 13.92 10.94
N LYS A 145 1.24 14.77 11.69
CA LYS A 145 1.48 14.97 13.13
C LYS A 145 1.21 13.70 13.93
N LEU A 146 0.10 13.02 13.63
CA LEU A 146 -0.25 11.75 14.28
C LEU A 146 0.73 10.64 13.88
N ALA A 147 1.16 10.58 12.62
CA ALA A 147 2.21 9.65 12.22
C ALA A 147 3.48 9.86 13.02
N LYS A 148 3.88 11.11 13.28
CA LYS A 148 5.03 11.42 14.14
C LYS A 148 4.83 10.95 15.58
N GLU A 149 3.65 11.13 16.12
CA GLU A 149 3.34 10.78 17.51
C GLU A 149 3.41 9.25 17.74
N TYR A 150 2.88 8.47 16.78
CA TYR A 150 2.87 7.00 16.85
C TYR A 150 4.07 6.33 16.17
N LEU A 151 5.02 7.12 15.63
CA LEU A 151 6.17 6.61 14.89
C LEU A 151 7.06 5.74 15.77
N ILE A 152 7.26 4.50 15.35
CA ILE A 152 8.31 3.65 15.91
C ILE A 152 9.61 3.80 15.11
N ASN A 153 10.72 3.70 15.80
CA ASN A 153 12.07 3.76 15.24
C ASN A 153 12.98 2.76 15.97
N GLU A 154 14.28 2.79 15.68
CA GLU A 154 15.26 1.85 16.28
C GLU A 154 15.29 1.91 17.82
N GLU A 155 15.00 3.06 18.41
CA GLU A 155 15.05 3.30 19.87
C GLU A 155 13.73 2.95 20.57
N SER A 156 12.63 2.76 19.83
CA SER A 156 11.33 2.43 20.41
C SER A 156 11.33 1.06 21.09
N SER A 157 10.61 0.92 22.19
CA SER A 157 10.43 -0.37 22.87
C SER A 157 9.64 -1.37 22.02
N GLU A 158 8.63 -0.87 21.31
CA GLU A 158 7.78 -1.66 20.42
C GLU A 158 8.50 -1.99 19.10
N ASP A 159 8.28 -3.19 18.58
CA ASP A 159 8.85 -3.65 17.32
C ASP A 159 7.96 -3.36 16.12
N TYR A 160 6.67 -3.16 16.36
CA TYR A 160 5.63 -2.96 15.35
C TYR A 160 4.75 -1.79 15.73
N GLY A 161 4.37 -0.99 14.73
CA GLY A 161 3.53 0.19 14.89
C GLY A 161 3.45 1.01 13.62
N VAL A 162 3.26 2.32 13.74
CA VAL A 162 3.34 3.25 12.61
C VAL A 162 4.81 3.46 12.24
N VAL A 163 5.15 3.30 10.97
CA VAL A 163 6.55 3.38 10.51
C VAL A 163 6.78 4.44 9.43
N ALA A 164 5.73 4.89 8.73
CA ALA A 164 5.88 5.84 7.63
C ALA A 164 4.54 6.51 7.28
N LEU A 165 4.64 7.49 6.38
CA LEU A 165 3.50 8.07 5.65
C LEU A 165 3.46 7.57 4.20
N ASP A 166 2.32 7.79 3.56
CA ASP A 166 2.11 7.66 2.13
C ASP A 166 1.22 8.80 1.62
N LEU A 167 1.15 8.98 0.31
CA LEU A 167 0.17 9.83 -0.38
C LEU A 167 -0.56 8.97 -1.40
N ALA A 168 -1.84 8.72 -1.17
CA ALA A 168 -2.67 7.87 -2.00
C ALA A 168 -3.89 8.61 -2.58
N GLY A 169 -4.66 7.96 -3.44
CA GLY A 169 -5.89 8.48 -4.03
C GLY A 169 -5.76 8.96 -5.47
N ALA A 170 -6.60 9.90 -5.89
CA ALA A 170 -6.80 10.26 -7.30
C ALA A 170 -5.63 11.06 -7.90
N GLU A 171 -4.52 10.38 -8.26
CA GLU A 171 -3.31 11.00 -8.80
C GLU A 171 -3.58 11.82 -10.07
N ALA A 172 -4.45 11.36 -10.95
CA ALA A 172 -4.80 12.07 -12.18
C ALA A 172 -5.47 13.44 -11.95
N LEU A 173 -6.17 13.60 -10.82
CA LEU A 173 -6.90 14.82 -10.46
C LEU A 173 -6.08 15.76 -9.58
N TYR A 174 -5.25 15.22 -8.69
CA TYR A 174 -4.50 15.97 -7.69
C TYR A 174 -3.01 15.64 -7.80
N LYS A 175 -2.30 16.52 -8.48
CA LYS A 175 -0.87 16.34 -8.80
C LYS A 175 0.01 16.34 -7.56
N THR A 176 1.09 15.57 -7.61
CA THR A 176 2.04 15.41 -6.48
C THR A 176 2.57 16.75 -5.97
N GLU A 177 2.86 17.72 -6.82
CA GLU A 177 3.35 19.04 -6.45
C GLU A 177 2.42 19.82 -5.51
N GLN A 178 1.12 19.56 -5.51
CA GLN A 178 0.15 20.23 -4.63
C GLN A 178 0.32 19.87 -3.15
N PHE A 179 1.04 18.78 -2.86
CA PHE A 179 1.24 18.24 -1.50
C PHE A 179 2.58 18.60 -0.88
N ILE A 180 3.27 19.62 -1.43
CA ILE A 180 4.60 20.05 -0.95
C ILE A 180 4.60 20.40 0.54
N ASP A 181 3.56 21.02 1.07
CA ASP A 181 3.49 21.42 2.48
C ASP A 181 3.39 20.21 3.40
N VAL A 182 2.70 19.14 2.96
CA VAL A 182 2.58 17.87 3.69
C VAL A 182 3.96 17.24 3.87
N PHE A 183 4.74 17.15 2.80
CA PHE A 183 6.06 16.49 2.84
C PHE A 183 7.17 17.38 3.40
N LYS A 184 7.04 18.72 3.35
CA LYS A 184 7.87 19.62 4.14
C LYS A 184 7.70 19.34 5.64
N LEU A 185 6.45 19.28 6.12
CA LEU A 185 6.17 18.97 7.52
C LEU A 185 6.68 17.56 7.90
N ALA A 186 6.48 16.55 7.03
CA ALA A 186 7.01 15.22 7.26
C ALA A 186 8.54 15.19 7.42
N ASN A 187 9.26 15.93 6.57
CA ASN A 187 10.72 16.08 6.66
C ASN A 187 11.14 16.83 7.94
N GLU A 188 10.47 17.93 8.30
CA GLU A 188 10.73 18.70 9.53
C GLU A 188 10.56 17.83 10.78
N LEU A 189 9.57 16.95 10.79
CA LEU A 189 9.28 16.02 11.87
C LEU A 189 10.08 14.71 11.79
N ASN A 190 10.89 14.51 10.76
CA ASN A 190 11.65 13.29 10.49
C ASN A 190 10.74 12.05 10.43
N VAL A 191 9.59 12.14 9.75
CA VAL A 191 8.71 11.01 9.44
C VAL A 191 9.06 10.51 8.04
N PRO A 192 9.52 9.25 7.88
CA PRO A 192 9.80 8.70 6.55
C PRO A 192 8.51 8.49 5.77
N PHE A 193 8.61 8.44 4.44
CA PHE A 193 7.44 8.26 3.58
C PHE A 193 7.74 7.57 2.26
N THR A 194 6.72 6.92 1.73
CA THR A 194 6.55 6.53 0.34
C THR A 194 5.52 7.46 -0.31
N ILE A 195 5.40 7.47 -1.62
CA ILE A 195 4.39 8.26 -2.34
C ILE A 195 3.91 7.46 -3.55
N HIS A 196 2.59 7.27 -3.69
CA HIS A 196 2.01 6.81 -4.96
C HIS A 196 2.32 7.83 -6.04
N ALA A 197 3.06 7.45 -7.05
CA ALA A 197 3.41 8.33 -8.16
C ALA A 197 3.72 7.52 -9.43
N GLY A 198 3.33 8.04 -10.58
CA GLY A 198 3.55 7.39 -11.87
C GLY A 198 2.65 6.18 -12.10
N GLU A 199 1.44 6.20 -11.57
CA GLU A 199 0.36 5.27 -11.88
C GLU A 199 -0.64 5.92 -12.85
N ALA A 200 -1.32 6.98 -12.43
CA ALA A 200 -2.32 7.70 -13.22
C ALA A 200 -1.82 9.08 -13.73
N ASP A 201 -0.64 9.53 -13.30
CA ASP A 201 0.11 10.66 -13.83
C ASP A 201 1.48 10.19 -14.33
N GLY A 202 2.17 11.01 -15.12
CA GLY A 202 3.42 10.65 -15.79
C GLY A 202 4.68 10.68 -14.92
N ALA A 203 5.83 10.52 -15.55
CA ALA A 203 7.16 10.52 -14.92
C ALA A 203 7.45 11.77 -14.06
N GLU A 204 6.83 12.92 -14.34
CA GLU A 204 7.02 14.15 -13.57
C GLU A 204 6.45 14.00 -12.14
N SER A 205 5.36 13.24 -11.95
CA SER A 205 4.83 12.92 -10.62
C SER A 205 5.86 12.15 -9.77
N VAL A 206 6.51 11.14 -10.37
CA VAL A 206 7.58 10.37 -9.71
C VAL A 206 8.77 11.27 -9.36
N LYS A 207 9.18 12.12 -10.30
CA LYS A 207 10.28 13.08 -10.09
C LYS A 207 9.98 13.99 -8.89
N LYS A 208 8.76 14.52 -8.79
CA LYS A 208 8.33 15.34 -7.64
C LYS A 208 8.35 14.57 -6.32
N ALA A 209 7.90 13.32 -6.31
CA ALA A 209 7.97 12.47 -5.12
C ALA A 209 9.43 12.26 -4.65
N VAL A 210 10.36 12.04 -5.59
CA VAL A 210 11.80 11.94 -5.29
C VAL A 210 12.37 13.28 -4.79
N GLU A 211 11.98 14.41 -5.37
CA GLU A 211 12.37 15.75 -4.92
C GLU A 211 11.89 16.05 -3.49
N PHE A 212 10.72 15.55 -3.10
CA PHE A 212 10.19 15.66 -1.73
C PHE A 212 10.97 14.82 -0.73
N GLY A 213 11.72 13.81 -1.17
CA GLY A 213 12.53 12.95 -0.32
C GLY A 213 11.91 11.60 -0.01
N ALA A 214 10.96 11.15 -0.82
CA ALA A 214 10.37 9.81 -0.71
C ALA A 214 11.46 8.73 -0.67
N LYS A 215 11.32 7.77 0.25
CA LYS A 215 12.25 6.64 0.38
C LYS A 215 11.92 5.50 -0.57
N ARG A 216 10.65 5.38 -0.92
CA ARG A 216 10.10 4.46 -1.91
C ARG A 216 9.06 5.21 -2.75
N ILE A 217 8.72 4.63 -3.88
CA ILE A 217 7.66 5.13 -4.76
C ILE A 217 6.64 4.01 -4.95
N GLY A 218 5.38 4.27 -4.58
CA GLY A 218 4.26 3.40 -4.93
C GLY A 218 4.07 3.37 -6.44
N HIS A 219 3.97 2.18 -7.01
CA HIS A 219 3.93 1.89 -8.45
C HIS A 219 5.17 2.33 -9.22
N GLY A 220 5.27 3.58 -9.57
CA GLY A 220 6.41 4.14 -10.32
C GLY A 220 6.53 3.66 -11.76
N VAL A 221 5.52 2.95 -12.31
CA VAL A 221 5.61 2.27 -13.63
C VAL A 221 5.85 3.25 -14.76
N ARG A 222 5.31 4.47 -14.68
CA ARG A 222 5.49 5.50 -15.72
C ARG A 222 6.85 6.20 -15.67
N SER A 223 7.72 5.83 -14.73
CA SER A 223 9.13 6.25 -14.75
C SER A 223 9.84 5.83 -16.04
N VAL A 224 9.37 4.75 -16.69
CA VAL A 224 9.90 4.26 -17.96
C VAL A 224 9.82 5.31 -19.09
N GLU A 225 8.92 6.28 -18.99
CA GLU A 225 8.75 7.38 -19.94
C GLU A 225 9.93 8.37 -19.93
N ASN A 226 10.82 8.32 -18.92
CA ASN A 226 11.91 9.27 -18.75
C ASN A 226 13.22 8.59 -18.32
N LEU A 227 14.13 8.39 -19.27
CA LEU A 227 15.42 7.73 -19.03
C LEU A 227 16.29 8.47 -17.98
N ALA A 228 16.24 9.80 -17.95
CA ALA A 228 17.01 10.57 -16.95
C ALA A 228 16.47 10.33 -15.54
N LEU A 229 15.15 10.25 -15.40
CA LEU A 229 14.52 9.87 -14.13
C LEU A 229 14.89 8.44 -13.71
N MET A 230 14.83 7.48 -14.63
CA MET A 230 15.22 6.10 -14.32
C MET A 230 16.67 6.01 -13.83
N LYS A 231 17.60 6.73 -14.47
CA LYS A 231 18.99 6.82 -14.00
C LYS A 231 19.08 7.40 -12.59
N ALA A 232 18.35 8.49 -12.31
CA ALA A 232 18.32 9.11 -11.00
C ALA A 232 17.75 8.16 -9.92
N LEU A 233 16.70 7.39 -10.23
CA LEU A 233 16.15 6.36 -9.33
C LEU A 233 17.19 5.27 -9.01
N SER A 234 17.92 4.81 -10.02
CA SER A 234 19.00 3.82 -9.84
C SER A 234 20.14 4.39 -9.00
N GLU A 235 20.65 5.58 -9.29
CA GLU A 235 21.75 6.23 -8.58
C GLU A 235 21.40 6.51 -7.12
N LYS A 236 20.19 7.02 -6.86
CA LYS A 236 19.69 7.31 -5.52
C LYS A 236 19.19 6.09 -4.76
N LYS A 237 19.15 4.93 -5.41
CA LYS A 237 18.62 3.67 -4.83
C LYS A 237 17.20 3.82 -4.31
N ILE A 238 16.33 4.51 -5.05
CA ILE A 238 14.90 4.62 -4.74
C ILE A 238 14.19 3.35 -5.20
N CYS A 239 13.50 2.68 -4.28
CA CYS A 239 12.79 1.44 -4.55
C CYS A 239 11.38 1.72 -5.10
N LEU A 240 10.98 0.98 -6.14
CA LEU A 240 9.63 1.02 -6.69
C LEU A 240 8.80 -0.13 -6.12
N GLU A 241 7.64 0.20 -5.56
CA GLU A 241 6.65 -0.76 -5.04
C GLU A 241 5.70 -1.13 -6.19
N MET A 242 6.10 -2.09 -7.02
CA MET A 242 5.36 -2.44 -8.24
C MET A 242 4.19 -3.38 -7.94
N CYS A 243 3.03 -3.13 -8.58
CA CYS A 243 1.77 -3.84 -8.35
C CYS A 243 1.19 -4.32 -9.70
N PRO A 244 1.65 -5.49 -10.24
CA PRO A 244 1.37 -5.90 -11.60
C PRO A 244 -0.12 -5.96 -11.98
N THR A 245 -0.94 -6.67 -11.19
CA THR A 245 -2.37 -6.82 -11.46
C THR A 245 -3.11 -5.50 -11.32
N SER A 246 -2.84 -4.72 -10.27
CA SER A 246 -3.45 -3.40 -10.06
C SER A 246 -3.12 -2.46 -11.22
N ASN A 247 -1.84 -2.38 -11.64
CA ASN A 247 -1.42 -1.50 -12.73
C ASN A 247 -2.11 -1.83 -14.07
N LEU A 248 -2.44 -3.10 -14.31
CA LEU A 248 -3.24 -3.50 -15.47
C LEU A 248 -4.70 -3.06 -15.33
N GLN A 249 -5.28 -3.19 -14.14
CA GLN A 249 -6.69 -2.87 -13.88
C GLN A 249 -6.95 -1.37 -13.81
N THR A 250 -6.04 -0.58 -13.24
CA THR A 250 -6.13 0.89 -13.17
C THR A 250 -5.75 1.58 -14.48
N LYS A 251 -5.30 0.80 -15.48
CA LYS A 251 -4.82 1.29 -16.79
C LYS A 251 -3.56 2.13 -16.71
N ALA A 252 -2.76 1.92 -15.69
CA ALA A 252 -1.38 2.42 -15.66
C ALA A 252 -0.53 1.80 -16.78
N ILE A 253 -0.88 0.56 -17.18
CA ILE A 253 -0.39 -0.16 -18.36
C ILE A 253 -1.58 -0.73 -19.15
N GLU A 254 -1.45 -0.84 -20.47
CA GLU A 254 -2.51 -1.36 -21.35
C GLU A 254 -2.59 -2.89 -21.31
N LYS A 255 -1.45 -3.55 -21.29
CA LYS A 255 -1.31 -5.00 -21.22
C LYS A 255 -0.13 -5.39 -20.35
N ILE A 256 -0.14 -6.60 -19.83
CA ILE A 256 0.89 -7.05 -18.88
C ILE A 256 2.31 -7.04 -19.48
N GLU A 257 2.42 -7.23 -20.80
CA GLU A 257 3.69 -7.19 -21.52
C GLU A 257 4.36 -5.80 -21.49
N ASP A 258 3.58 -4.73 -21.22
CA ASP A 258 4.08 -3.36 -21.07
C ASP A 258 4.58 -3.04 -19.64
N PHE A 259 4.49 -3.99 -18.71
CA PHE A 259 4.96 -3.81 -17.33
C PHE A 259 6.48 -3.72 -17.27
N PRO A 260 7.07 -2.58 -16.85
CA PRO A 260 8.46 -2.23 -17.15
C PRO A 260 9.49 -2.83 -16.18
N ILE A 261 9.18 -3.99 -15.58
CA ILE A 261 10.06 -4.59 -14.56
C ILE A 261 11.46 -4.91 -15.12
N ARG A 262 11.55 -5.37 -16.38
CA ARG A 262 12.83 -5.71 -17.00
C ARG A 262 13.71 -4.50 -17.25
N GLU A 263 13.10 -3.38 -17.68
CA GLU A 263 13.76 -2.10 -17.90
C GLU A 263 14.36 -1.58 -16.58
N PHE A 264 13.58 -1.63 -15.51
CA PHE A 264 14.02 -1.18 -14.18
C PHE A 264 15.15 -2.05 -13.62
N MET A 265 15.01 -3.38 -13.69
CA MET A 265 16.05 -4.30 -13.22
C MET A 265 17.35 -4.15 -14.01
N LYS A 266 17.30 -3.97 -15.33
CA LYS A 266 18.48 -3.73 -16.18
C LYS A 266 19.26 -2.49 -15.78
N LEU A 267 18.58 -1.45 -15.33
CA LEU A 267 19.18 -0.21 -14.84
C LEU A 267 19.61 -0.29 -13.36
N GLY A 268 19.35 -1.40 -12.67
CA GLY A 268 19.67 -1.56 -11.26
C GLY A 268 18.77 -0.72 -10.35
N ILE A 269 17.56 -0.39 -10.79
CA ILE A 269 16.54 0.23 -9.94
C ILE A 269 15.98 -0.87 -9.04
N PRO A 270 16.00 -0.70 -7.71
CA PRO A 270 15.40 -1.66 -6.80
C PRO A 270 13.88 -1.75 -7.01
N VAL A 271 13.35 -2.96 -7.11
CA VAL A 271 11.92 -3.19 -7.25
C VAL A 271 11.43 -4.18 -6.19
N THR A 272 10.19 -4.02 -5.75
CA THR A 272 9.44 -5.01 -4.98
C THR A 272 8.15 -5.33 -5.73
N ILE A 273 7.54 -6.49 -5.42
CA ILE A 273 6.25 -6.90 -5.96
C ILE A 273 5.25 -6.92 -4.83
N ASN A 274 4.07 -6.37 -5.08
CA ASN A 274 3.05 -6.14 -4.08
C ASN A 274 1.65 -6.35 -4.66
N THR A 275 0.66 -6.50 -3.80
CA THR A 275 -0.73 -6.76 -4.21
C THR A 275 -1.58 -5.52 -4.34
N ASP A 276 -1.19 -4.40 -3.69
CA ASP A 276 -1.94 -3.14 -3.63
C ASP A 276 -3.30 -3.33 -2.92
N ASP A 277 -4.34 -3.65 -3.68
CA ASP A 277 -5.72 -3.86 -3.24
C ASP A 277 -6.14 -5.30 -3.49
N MET A 278 -5.56 -6.25 -2.76
CA MET A 278 -5.64 -7.67 -3.07
C MET A 278 -7.07 -8.21 -3.25
N ALA A 279 -8.03 -7.74 -2.45
CA ALA A 279 -9.43 -8.19 -2.57
C ALA A 279 -10.14 -7.52 -3.74
N ILE A 280 -9.92 -6.23 -3.96
CA ILE A 280 -10.47 -5.47 -5.10
C ILE A 280 -9.91 -6.01 -6.41
N CYS A 281 -8.62 -6.27 -6.46
CA CYS A 281 -7.92 -6.79 -7.65
C CYS A 281 -8.16 -8.29 -7.87
N GLY A 282 -8.61 -9.03 -6.86
CA GLY A 282 -8.77 -10.49 -6.94
C GLY A 282 -7.43 -11.20 -7.07
N THR A 283 -6.41 -10.77 -6.34
CA THR A 283 -5.04 -11.27 -6.42
C THR A 283 -4.47 -11.64 -5.04
N ASP A 284 -3.30 -12.24 -5.03
CA ASP A 284 -2.47 -12.51 -3.85
C ASP A 284 -0.98 -12.49 -4.20
N MET A 285 -0.10 -12.49 -3.20
CA MET A 285 1.35 -12.43 -3.41
C MET A 285 1.89 -13.59 -4.26
N GLY A 286 1.29 -14.79 -4.12
CA GLY A 286 1.66 -15.95 -4.92
C GLY A 286 1.31 -15.76 -6.39
N HIS A 287 0.13 -15.19 -6.65
CA HIS A 287 -0.32 -14.84 -8.01
C HIS A 287 0.59 -13.79 -8.65
N GLU A 288 0.85 -12.66 -7.95
CA GLU A 288 1.70 -11.58 -8.46
C GLU A 288 3.10 -12.07 -8.83
N MET A 289 3.74 -12.84 -7.94
CA MET A 289 5.06 -13.41 -8.19
C MET A 289 5.07 -14.40 -9.36
N ASN A 290 4.04 -15.27 -9.47
CA ASN A 290 3.91 -16.20 -10.59
C ASN A 290 3.64 -15.46 -11.91
N LEU A 291 2.87 -14.39 -11.88
CA LEU A 291 2.58 -13.56 -13.05
C LEU A 291 3.86 -12.98 -13.64
N ILE A 292 4.69 -12.31 -12.82
CA ILE A 292 5.95 -11.73 -13.31
C ILE A 292 6.95 -12.82 -13.72
N ARG A 293 7.02 -13.92 -12.97
CA ARG A 293 7.90 -15.04 -13.29
C ARG A 293 7.60 -15.61 -14.68
N ASN A 294 6.33 -15.85 -14.97
CA ASN A 294 5.92 -16.48 -16.22
C ASN A 294 5.94 -15.52 -17.41
N LYS A 295 5.65 -14.24 -17.19
CA LYS A 295 5.56 -13.23 -18.26
C LYS A 295 6.91 -12.60 -18.62
N PHE A 296 7.80 -12.53 -17.65
CA PHE A 296 9.09 -11.83 -17.81
C PHE A 296 10.29 -12.74 -17.57
N ASP A 297 10.11 -14.06 -17.50
CA ASP A 297 11.19 -15.04 -17.26
C ASP A 297 12.06 -14.68 -16.05
N ILE A 298 11.42 -14.25 -14.93
CA ILE A 298 12.15 -13.93 -13.69
C ILE A 298 12.78 -15.21 -13.14
N THR A 299 14.09 -15.18 -13.00
CA THR A 299 14.88 -16.30 -12.46
C THR A 299 14.77 -16.39 -10.94
N ASP A 300 15.17 -17.54 -10.36
CA ASP A 300 15.19 -17.73 -8.90
C ASP A 300 16.12 -16.72 -8.19
N ASN A 301 17.24 -16.33 -8.82
CA ASN A 301 18.14 -15.32 -8.29
C ASN A 301 17.50 -13.93 -8.29
N GLU A 302 16.78 -13.57 -9.35
CA GLU A 302 16.06 -12.29 -9.43
C GLU A 302 14.89 -12.26 -8.45
N GLU A 303 14.16 -13.38 -8.27
CA GLU A 303 13.12 -13.48 -7.24
C GLU A 303 13.71 -13.29 -5.84
N SER A 304 14.89 -13.90 -5.57
CA SER A 304 15.63 -13.70 -4.32
C SER A 304 16.06 -12.25 -4.12
N GLU A 305 16.47 -11.55 -5.18
CA GLU A 305 16.81 -10.11 -5.11
C GLU A 305 15.58 -9.24 -4.87
N ILE A 306 14.43 -9.55 -5.48
CA ILE A 306 13.14 -8.87 -5.20
C ILE A 306 12.77 -9.02 -3.72
N TYR A 307 12.91 -10.22 -3.14
CA TYR A 307 12.71 -10.45 -1.71
C TYR A 307 13.70 -9.63 -0.86
N ALA A 308 14.99 -9.68 -1.19
CA ALA A 308 16.02 -8.93 -0.48
C ALA A 308 15.79 -7.41 -0.56
N ASN A 309 15.32 -6.91 -1.71
CA ASN A 309 14.89 -5.52 -1.84
C ASN A 309 13.72 -5.21 -0.91
N ALA A 310 12.71 -6.06 -0.84
CA ALA A 310 11.58 -5.85 0.04
C ALA A 310 12.01 -5.77 1.52
N VAL A 311 12.95 -6.62 1.96
CA VAL A 311 13.55 -6.51 3.30
C VAL A 311 14.33 -5.21 3.46
N ARG A 312 15.25 -4.91 2.54
CA ARG A 312 16.17 -3.76 2.63
C ARG A 312 15.43 -2.43 2.69
N TYR A 313 14.43 -2.28 1.83
CA TYR A 313 13.67 -1.03 1.68
C TYR A 313 12.41 -0.95 2.56
N SER A 314 12.07 -2.00 3.33
CA SER A 314 11.02 -1.91 4.34
C SER A 314 11.36 -0.82 5.38
N PHE A 315 10.35 -0.27 6.03
CA PHE A 315 10.52 0.64 7.16
C PHE A 315 10.68 -0.11 8.49
N ALA A 316 10.87 -1.43 8.44
CA ALA A 316 11.11 -2.26 9.62
C ALA A 316 12.42 -1.87 10.33
N LYS A 317 12.47 -2.09 11.64
CA LYS A 317 13.72 -2.00 12.41
C LYS A 317 14.79 -2.96 11.88
N ASN A 318 16.06 -2.59 12.04
CA ASN A 318 17.20 -3.38 11.57
C ASN A 318 17.21 -4.82 12.13
N LYS A 319 16.80 -5.01 13.38
CA LYS A 319 16.70 -6.35 13.97
C LYS A 319 15.67 -7.23 13.24
N ILE A 320 14.54 -6.64 12.80
CA ILE A 320 13.50 -7.34 12.04
C ILE A 320 14.02 -7.66 10.64
N LYS A 321 14.66 -6.68 9.96
CA LYS A 321 15.29 -6.90 8.64
C LYS A 321 16.28 -8.07 8.69
N LYS A 322 17.13 -8.13 9.72
CA LYS A 322 18.08 -9.23 9.90
C LYS A 322 17.37 -10.59 9.99
N GLN A 323 16.33 -10.70 10.83
CA GLN A 323 15.53 -11.92 10.94
C GLN A 323 14.87 -12.32 9.61
N LEU A 324 14.36 -11.36 8.84
CA LEU A 324 13.74 -11.63 7.54
C LEU A 324 14.74 -12.13 6.50
N MET A 325 15.97 -11.64 6.50
CA MET A 325 17.03 -12.13 5.62
C MET A 325 17.51 -13.55 5.99
N GLU A 326 17.47 -13.94 7.27
CA GLU A 326 17.86 -15.29 7.73
C GLU A 326 16.84 -16.38 7.33
N VAL A 327 15.62 -16.00 6.96
CA VAL A 327 14.54 -16.94 6.60
C VAL A 327 14.21 -16.96 5.11
N GLN A 328 14.99 -16.28 4.28
CA GLN A 328 14.87 -16.24 2.83
C GLN A 328 14.95 -17.61 2.16
#